data_2d0b9cbea46fe5aacd970f2a34919580
#
_entry.id   2d0b9cbea46fe5aacd970f2a34919580
#
_cell.length_a   1.000
_cell.length_b   1.000
_cell.length_c   1.000
_cell.angle_alpha   90.00
_cell.angle_beta   90.00
_cell.angle_gamma   90.00
#
_symmetry.space_group_name_H-M   'P 1'
#
loop_
_entity.id
_entity.type
_entity.pdbx_description
1 polymer ?
#
loop_
_entity_poly.entity_id
_entity_poly.type
_entity_poly.pdbx_seq_one_letter_code
_entity_poly.pdbx_strand_id
1 'polypeptide(L)'
;MHMLIPTAPTAATLSSSTQELLHAREIRKILIKLRYLPLIPVDYLGLHGHIHGSYQWRFKIPRALQTLAASDSWQDPWNPLVLGALYQFEAVHHLPVEPGDMGIRGLPPTIEKALVHAKKNDPDPWTWILVTKFPRPEEIHLFMGGHGWIFQSKANTGVMHATPDGTWPVYARDTHTAMIGRFPIPVPKAQVRLYEAAKSAGYALQSVHYARYHHHWVQYQHYDDPDIRWVNYFDRGRAVHFYPRASYGFPQSAGCVELPKSAAHKIYALIHYGTPVTVSHSAVGPWDPPGSAYLDAPQKSQQLHLTYQEIPSKSSPRSVHLQLVETAVKRPTS
;
A
#
# COMPACT_ATOMS: atom_id res chain seq x y z
N MET A 1 25.45 -59.13 30.73
CA MET A 1 24.09 -58.62 30.33
C MET A 1 24.12 -57.10 30.39
N HIS A 2 24.53 -56.47 29.26
CA HIS A 2 24.63 -55.02 29.17
C HIS A 2 23.30 -54.51 28.58
N MET A 3 22.55 -53.77 29.37
CA MET A 3 21.37 -53.04 28.90
C MET A 3 21.81 -51.87 28.06
N LEU A 4 21.43 -51.88 26.79
CA LEU A 4 21.50 -50.71 25.90
C LEU A 4 20.36 -49.75 26.27
N ILE A 5 20.72 -48.53 26.71
CA ILE A 5 19.82 -47.42 26.91
C ILE A 5 19.48 -46.87 25.52
N PRO A 6 18.19 -46.76 25.13
CA PRO A 6 17.86 -46.14 23.85
C PRO A 6 18.17 -44.62 23.91
N THR A 7 19.04 -44.21 23.01
CA THR A 7 19.31 -42.78 22.76
C THR A 7 18.06 -42.12 22.24
N ALA A 8 17.67 -41.01 22.87
CA ALA A 8 16.54 -40.15 22.44
C ALA A 8 16.78 -39.68 20.98
N PRO A 9 15.72 -39.56 20.16
CA PRO A 9 15.86 -39.11 18.79
C PRO A 9 16.41 -37.67 18.77
N THR A 10 17.50 -37.49 18.03
CA THR A 10 18.13 -36.22 17.75
C THR A 10 17.07 -35.32 17.10
N ALA A 11 16.82 -34.16 17.68
CA ALA A 11 15.93 -33.16 17.12
C ALA A 11 16.38 -32.85 15.68
N ALA A 12 15.55 -33.20 14.71
CA ALA A 12 15.81 -32.90 13.31
C ALA A 12 15.91 -31.39 13.15
N THR A 13 17.06 -30.89 12.70
CA THR A 13 17.26 -29.46 12.40
C THR A 13 16.37 -29.11 11.20
N LEU A 14 15.36 -28.26 11.43
CA LEU A 14 14.49 -27.77 10.37
C LEU A 14 15.32 -27.03 9.32
N SER A 15 14.90 -27.10 8.04
CA SER A 15 15.55 -26.31 6.99
C SER A 15 15.38 -24.80 7.28
N SER A 16 16.29 -23.96 6.79
CA SER A 16 16.22 -22.50 6.99
C SER A 16 14.89 -21.92 6.54
N SER A 17 14.37 -22.37 5.40
CA SER A 17 13.05 -21.95 4.88
C SER A 17 11.88 -22.33 5.82
N THR A 18 11.97 -23.47 6.48
CA THR A 18 10.94 -23.88 7.46
C THR A 18 11.01 -23.05 8.73
N GLN A 19 12.21 -22.68 9.18
CA GLN A 19 12.41 -21.80 10.32
C GLN A 19 11.88 -20.37 10.03
N GLU A 20 12.15 -19.83 8.85
CA GLU A 20 11.62 -18.53 8.42
C GLU A 20 10.10 -18.52 8.36
N LEU A 21 9.47 -19.56 7.83
CA LEU A 21 8.01 -19.68 7.79
C LEU A 21 7.39 -19.74 9.18
N LEU A 22 8.00 -20.47 10.13
CA LEU A 22 7.55 -20.55 11.51
C LEU A 22 7.68 -19.19 12.21
N HIS A 23 8.80 -18.52 12.01
CA HIS A 23 9.07 -17.19 12.55
C HIS A 23 8.05 -16.15 12.04
N ALA A 24 7.82 -16.10 10.73
CA ALA A 24 6.82 -15.21 10.14
C ALA A 24 5.38 -15.47 10.63
N ARG A 25 5.04 -16.73 10.91
CA ARG A 25 3.75 -17.08 11.52
C ARG A 25 3.60 -16.50 12.93
N GLU A 26 4.64 -16.55 13.75
CA GLU A 26 4.61 -15.98 15.10
C GLU A 26 4.49 -14.43 15.05
N ILE A 27 5.24 -13.77 14.18
CA ILE A 27 5.12 -12.32 13.95
C ILE A 27 3.69 -11.95 13.58
N ARG A 28 3.09 -12.68 12.64
CA ARG A 28 1.70 -12.47 12.22
C ARG A 28 0.72 -12.59 13.38
N LYS A 29 0.86 -13.61 14.24
CA LYS A 29 0.03 -13.76 15.42
C LYS A 29 0.13 -12.56 16.36
N ILE A 30 1.34 -12.03 16.57
CA ILE A 30 1.56 -10.83 17.38
C ILE A 30 0.87 -9.62 16.77
N LEU A 31 1.05 -9.38 15.46
CA LEU A 31 0.42 -8.27 14.75
C LEU A 31 -1.12 -8.36 14.77
N ILE A 32 -1.69 -9.56 14.66
CA ILE A 32 -3.14 -9.80 14.81
C ILE A 32 -3.59 -9.49 16.23
N LYS A 33 -2.89 -10.00 17.25
CA LYS A 33 -3.20 -9.76 18.66
C LYS A 33 -3.19 -8.26 18.99
N LEU A 34 -2.21 -7.55 18.49
CA LEU A 34 -2.04 -6.11 18.67
C LEU A 34 -2.88 -5.25 17.70
N ARG A 35 -3.71 -5.87 16.86
CA ARG A 35 -4.64 -5.23 15.90
C ARG A 35 -4.00 -4.46 14.75
N TYR A 36 -2.68 -4.55 14.55
CA TYR A 36 -2.03 -3.99 13.36
C TYR A 36 -2.45 -4.73 12.09
N LEU A 37 -2.74 -6.04 12.19
CA LEU A 37 -3.32 -6.82 11.12
C LEU A 37 -4.79 -7.13 11.47
N PRO A 38 -5.78 -6.64 10.69
CA PRO A 38 -7.19 -6.66 11.08
C PRO A 38 -7.85 -8.02 10.82
N LEU A 39 -7.22 -9.08 11.30
CA LEU A 39 -7.66 -10.46 11.16
C LEU A 39 -8.07 -11.05 12.51
N ILE A 40 -8.87 -12.11 12.45
CA ILE A 40 -9.23 -12.95 13.57
C ILE A 40 -8.84 -14.38 13.21
N PRO A 41 -8.05 -15.08 14.03
CA PRO A 41 -7.81 -16.50 13.82
C PRO A 41 -9.11 -17.27 13.99
N VAL A 42 -9.37 -18.22 13.11
CA VAL A 42 -10.55 -19.08 13.14
C VAL A 42 -10.10 -20.51 12.90
N ASP A 43 -10.46 -21.39 13.83
CA ASP A 43 -10.23 -22.81 13.66
C ASP A 43 -11.49 -23.45 13.08
N TYR A 44 -11.35 -24.31 12.10
CA TYR A 44 -12.43 -25.10 11.55
C TYR A 44 -12.05 -26.57 11.45
N LEU A 45 -13.03 -27.43 11.63
CA LEU A 45 -12.87 -28.87 11.51
C LEU A 45 -12.94 -29.25 10.03
N GLY A 46 -11.87 -29.80 9.48
CA GLY A 46 -11.81 -30.31 8.10
C GLY A 46 -12.52 -31.67 7.98
N LEU A 47 -12.74 -32.09 6.74
CA LEU A 47 -13.46 -33.31 6.38
C LEU A 47 -12.91 -34.61 7.00
N HIS A 48 -11.66 -34.64 7.41
CA HIS A 48 -10.99 -35.78 8.05
C HIS A 48 -10.75 -35.60 9.55
N GLY A 49 -11.50 -34.72 10.20
CA GLY A 49 -11.37 -34.48 11.63
C GLY A 49 -10.12 -33.69 12.06
N HIS A 50 -9.35 -33.17 11.12
CA HIS A 50 -8.21 -32.31 11.42
C HIS A 50 -8.68 -30.86 11.63
N ILE A 51 -8.14 -30.20 12.65
CA ILE A 51 -8.36 -28.78 12.87
C ILE A 51 -7.45 -27.98 11.93
N HIS A 52 -8.04 -27.15 11.11
CA HIS A 52 -7.34 -26.23 10.23
C HIS A 52 -7.50 -24.81 10.74
N GLY A 53 -6.38 -24.10 10.90
CA GLY A 53 -6.40 -22.67 11.21
C GLY A 53 -6.61 -21.85 9.94
N SER A 54 -7.48 -20.86 10.02
CA SER A 54 -7.74 -19.88 8.99
C SER A 54 -7.82 -18.49 9.60
N TYR A 55 -8.07 -17.47 8.77
CA TYR A 55 -8.23 -16.10 9.22
C TYR A 55 -9.50 -15.50 8.62
N GLN A 56 -10.19 -14.71 9.42
CA GLN A 56 -11.31 -13.89 8.98
C GLN A 56 -11.00 -12.42 9.24
N TRP A 57 -11.56 -11.55 8.40
CA TRP A 57 -11.49 -10.12 8.64
C TRP A 57 -12.36 -9.71 9.83
N ARG A 58 -11.89 -8.74 10.60
CA ARG A 58 -12.66 -8.16 11.71
C ARG A 58 -13.89 -7.38 11.25
N PHE A 59 -13.96 -7.02 9.98
CA PHE A 59 -15.02 -6.23 9.36
C PHE A 59 -15.26 -6.74 7.92
N LYS A 60 -16.39 -6.35 7.34
CA LYS A 60 -16.64 -6.64 5.92
C LYS A 60 -15.63 -5.90 5.05
N ILE A 61 -15.08 -6.60 4.10
CA ILE A 61 -14.13 -6.06 3.13
C ILE A 61 -14.59 -6.39 1.71
N PRO A 62 -14.18 -5.61 0.71
CA PRO A 62 -14.39 -5.95 -0.69
C PRO A 62 -13.78 -7.31 -1.04
N ARG A 63 -14.37 -7.99 -2.01
CA ARG A 63 -13.99 -9.35 -2.42
C ARG A 63 -12.50 -9.49 -2.72
N ALA A 64 -11.92 -8.48 -3.34
CA ALA A 64 -10.50 -8.45 -3.66
C ALA A 64 -9.58 -8.61 -2.45
N LEU A 65 -9.86 -7.91 -1.35
CA LEU A 65 -9.10 -8.10 -0.11
C LEU A 65 -9.36 -9.47 0.51
N GLN A 66 -10.57 -10.02 0.37
CA GLN A 66 -10.84 -11.41 0.77
C GLN A 66 -9.92 -12.37 0.00
N THR A 67 -9.76 -12.15 -1.30
CA THR A 67 -8.86 -12.94 -2.14
C THR A 67 -7.41 -12.79 -1.70
N LEU A 68 -6.94 -11.57 -1.40
CA LEU A 68 -5.59 -11.32 -0.87
C LEU A 68 -5.36 -12.00 0.48
N ALA A 69 -6.36 -12.05 1.35
CA ALA A 69 -6.27 -12.71 2.64
C ALA A 69 -6.40 -14.24 2.55
N ALA A 70 -7.15 -14.75 1.56
CA ALA A 70 -7.42 -16.18 1.38
C ALA A 70 -6.44 -16.85 0.41
N SER A 71 -5.69 -16.07 -0.38
CA SER A 71 -4.80 -16.60 -1.41
C SER A 71 -3.53 -17.20 -0.82
N ASP A 72 -2.81 -17.91 -1.67
CA ASP A 72 -1.47 -18.46 -1.44
C ASP A 72 -0.43 -17.43 -0.98
N SER A 73 -0.79 -16.14 -0.99
CA SER A 73 0.01 -15.07 -0.39
C SER A 73 0.31 -15.29 1.09
N TRP A 74 -0.40 -16.17 1.77
CA TRP A 74 -0.01 -16.64 3.10
C TRP A 74 1.16 -17.63 3.09
N GLN A 75 1.51 -18.15 1.93
CA GLN A 75 2.78 -18.85 1.73
C GLN A 75 3.94 -17.85 1.67
N ASP A 76 3.70 -16.64 1.16
CA ASP A 76 4.63 -15.54 1.32
C ASP A 76 4.43 -14.90 2.71
N PRO A 77 5.36 -15.11 3.64
CA PRO A 77 5.27 -14.56 4.98
C PRO A 77 5.24 -13.03 4.99
N TRP A 78 5.78 -12.40 3.96
CA TRP A 78 5.98 -10.95 3.83
C TRP A 78 5.07 -10.33 2.77
N ASN A 79 3.85 -10.86 2.63
CA ASN A 79 2.87 -10.25 1.73
C ASN A 79 2.56 -8.78 2.12
N PRO A 80 2.01 -7.97 1.21
CA PRO A 80 1.78 -6.54 1.45
C PRO A 80 0.98 -6.20 2.71
N LEU A 81 0.08 -7.09 3.17
CA LEU A 81 -0.71 -6.86 4.37
C LEU A 81 0.14 -7.03 5.64
N VAL A 82 0.98 -8.06 5.68
CA VAL A 82 1.88 -8.30 6.82
C VAL A 82 2.96 -7.23 6.89
N LEU A 83 3.56 -6.88 5.75
CA LEU A 83 4.51 -5.76 5.66
C LEU A 83 3.88 -4.44 6.09
N GLY A 84 2.65 -4.16 5.65
CA GLY A 84 1.93 -2.97 6.06
C GLY A 84 1.69 -2.91 7.57
N ALA A 85 1.22 -4.02 8.15
CA ALA A 85 1.04 -4.12 9.60
C ALA A 85 2.35 -3.89 10.37
N LEU A 86 3.46 -4.37 9.83
CA LEU A 86 4.78 -4.18 10.42
C LEU A 86 5.23 -2.72 10.34
N TYR A 87 5.11 -2.07 9.17
CA TYR A 87 5.45 -0.65 9.00
C TYR A 87 4.62 0.25 9.92
N GLN A 88 3.33 -0.04 10.10
CA GLN A 88 2.49 0.68 11.05
C GLN A 88 2.95 0.44 12.49
N PHE A 89 3.27 -0.80 12.86
CA PHE A 89 3.84 -1.11 14.15
C PHE A 89 5.13 -0.33 14.42
N GLU A 90 6.06 -0.33 13.47
CA GLU A 90 7.32 0.40 13.56
C GLU A 90 7.07 1.89 13.77
N ALA A 91 6.20 2.50 12.96
CA ALA A 91 5.86 3.92 13.06
C ALA A 91 5.24 4.28 14.43
N VAL A 92 4.28 3.48 14.92
CA VAL A 92 3.60 3.70 16.21
C VAL A 92 4.55 3.55 17.39
N HIS A 93 5.57 2.71 17.24
CA HIS A 93 6.60 2.47 18.27
C HIS A 93 7.87 3.34 18.08
N HIS A 94 7.83 4.30 17.15
CA HIS A 94 8.96 5.19 16.83
C HIS A 94 10.23 4.45 16.42
N LEU A 95 10.06 3.30 15.79
CA LEU A 95 11.13 2.52 15.18
C LEU A 95 11.36 2.99 13.73
N PRO A 96 12.57 2.84 13.18
CA PRO A 96 12.80 3.09 11.77
C PRO A 96 11.91 2.21 10.89
N VAL A 97 11.20 2.82 9.94
CA VAL A 97 10.49 2.08 8.89
C VAL A 97 11.44 1.94 7.72
N GLU A 98 11.95 0.75 7.50
CA GLU A 98 12.89 0.47 6.41
C GLU A 98 12.19 -0.35 5.33
N PRO A 99 11.83 0.27 4.19
CA PRO A 99 11.29 -0.46 3.04
C PRO A 99 12.41 -1.28 2.42
N GLY A 100 12.31 -2.58 2.44
CA GLY A 100 13.33 -3.41 1.84
C GLY A 100 13.08 -4.91 1.97
N ASP A 101 14.03 -5.68 1.51
CA ASP A 101 14.07 -7.13 1.40
C ASP A 101 13.93 -7.87 2.76
N MET A 102 12.82 -7.63 3.48
CA MET A 102 12.51 -8.38 4.71
C MET A 102 12.50 -9.90 4.45
N GLY A 103 12.15 -10.31 3.22
CA GLY A 103 12.15 -11.71 2.82
C GLY A 103 13.54 -12.34 2.73
N ILE A 104 14.59 -11.55 2.48
CA ILE A 104 15.97 -12.07 2.31
C ILE A 104 16.79 -11.91 3.60
N ARG A 105 16.55 -10.86 4.37
CA ARG A 105 17.36 -10.52 5.55
C ARG A 105 16.71 -10.87 6.88
N GLY A 106 15.44 -11.25 6.88
CA GLY A 106 14.67 -11.43 8.10
C GLY A 106 14.38 -10.12 8.81
N LEU A 107 13.69 -10.22 9.94
CA LEU A 107 13.33 -9.06 10.76
C LEU A 107 14.55 -8.61 11.58
N PRO A 108 14.88 -7.30 11.63
CA PRO A 108 15.93 -6.80 12.51
C PRO A 108 15.68 -7.18 13.98
N PRO A 109 16.68 -7.62 14.73
CA PRO A 109 16.51 -8.06 16.12
C PRO A 109 15.88 -7.02 17.04
N THR A 110 16.08 -5.73 16.76
CA THR A 110 15.46 -4.62 17.49
C THR A 110 13.95 -4.59 17.31
N ILE A 111 13.46 -4.84 16.10
CA ILE A 111 12.03 -4.87 15.77
C ILE A 111 11.40 -6.14 16.33
N GLU A 112 12.07 -7.27 16.22
CA GLU A 112 11.62 -8.54 16.79
C GLU A 112 11.44 -8.43 18.31
N LYS A 113 12.44 -7.89 19.02
CA LYS A 113 12.37 -7.64 20.45
C LYS A 113 11.22 -6.69 20.81
N ALA A 114 11.02 -5.64 20.03
CA ALA A 114 9.93 -4.69 20.25
C ALA A 114 8.57 -5.38 20.08
N LEU A 115 8.37 -6.20 19.03
CA LEU A 115 7.14 -6.96 18.79
C LEU A 115 6.79 -7.90 19.94
N VAL A 116 7.77 -8.68 20.42
CA VAL A 116 7.57 -9.67 21.49
C VAL A 116 7.13 -8.99 22.81
N HIS A 117 7.63 -7.79 23.09
CA HIS A 117 7.33 -7.06 24.34
C HIS A 117 6.20 -6.04 24.19
N ALA A 118 5.67 -5.85 22.99
CA ALA A 118 4.62 -4.87 22.73
C ALA A 118 3.30 -5.23 23.43
N LYS A 119 2.67 -4.20 24.00
CA LYS A 119 1.37 -4.29 24.65
C LYS A 119 0.35 -3.32 24.06
N LYS A 120 0.82 -2.33 23.30
CA LYS A 120 0.01 -1.27 22.72
C LYS A 120 -0.63 -1.77 21.42
N ASN A 121 -1.97 -1.73 21.36
CA ASN A 121 -2.69 -1.97 20.12
C ASN A 121 -2.46 -0.85 19.12
N ASP A 122 -2.71 -1.16 17.83
CA ASP A 122 -2.78 -0.14 16.80
C ASP A 122 -3.83 0.92 17.18
N PRO A 123 -3.44 2.21 17.27
CA PRO A 123 -4.36 3.29 17.59
C PRO A 123 -5.22 3.70 16.41
N ASP A 124 -4.81 3.37 15.17
CA ASP A 124 -5.40 3.89 13.95
C ASP A 124 -6.41 2.90 13.34
N PRO A 125 -7.46 3.38 12.68
CA PRO A 125 -8.36 2.53 11.92
C PRO A 125 -7.61 1.99 10.70
N TRP A 126 -7.80 0.71 10.41
CA TRP A 126 -7.19 0.11 9.22
C TRP A 126 -7.76 0.70 7.94
N THR A 127 -6.90 1.10 7.03
CA THR A 127 -7.24 1.75 5.76
C THR A 127 -6.65 1.03 4.56
N TRP A 128 -7.26 1.21 3.39
CA TRP A 128 -6.81 0.67 2.11
C TRP A 128 -7.13 1.63 0.98
N ILE A 129 -6.14 1.93 0.15
CA ILE A 129 -6.28 2.72 -1.06
C ILE A 129 -6.44 1.79 -2.27
N LEU A 130 -7.47 2.05 -3.09
CA LEU A 130 -7.62 1.48 -4.42
C LEU A 130 -7.49 2.58 -5.46
N VAL A 131 -6.56 2.42 -6.38
CA VAL A 131 -6.41 3.26 -7.58
C VAL A 131 -6.87 2.47 -8.78
N THR A 132 -7.87 2.97 -9.51
CA THR A 132 -8.40 2.35 -10.72
C THR A 132 -8.00 3.16 -11.95
N LYS A 133 -7.47 2.50 -12.97
CA LYS A 133 -7.03 3.14 -14.21
C LYS A 133 -8.10 3.10 -15.30
N PHE A 134 -9.00 2.13 -15.24
CA PHE A 134 -10.06 1.91 -16.22
C PHE A 134 -11.30 1.34 -15.54
N PRO A 135 -12.56 1.71 -15.97
CA PRO A 135 -12.84 2.74 -16.97
C PRO A 135 -12.42 4.14 -16.54
N ARG A 136 -12.17 5.04 -17.50
CA ARG A 136 -11.87 6.44 -17.16
C ARG A 136 -13.11 7.18 -16.67
N PRO A 137 -12.95 8.17 -15.78
CA PRO A 137 -11.68 8.73 -15.29
C PRO A 137 -10.93 7.79 -14.38
N GLU A 138 -9.57 7.92 -14.34
CA GLU A 138 -8.77 7.27 -13.29
C GLU A 138 -9.16 7.83 -11.93
N GLU A 139 -9.30 6.97 -10.94
CA GLU A 139 -9.80 7.35 -9.62
C GLU A 139 -9.02 6.71 -8.50
N ILE A 140 -9.03 7.39 -7.37
CA ILE A 140 -8.56 6.87 -6.09
C ILE A 140 -9.75 6.72 -5.14
N HIS A 141 -9.81 5.61 -4.44
CA HIS A 141 -10.83 5.29 -3.45
C HIS A 141 -10.16 4.94 -2.14
N LEU A 142 -10.72 5.41 -1.03
CA LEU A 142 -10.24 5.07 0.31
C LEU A 142 -11.29 4.24 1.04
N PHE A 143 -10.91 3.03 1.41
CA PHE A 143 -11.66 2.15 2.28
C PHE A 143 -11.15 2.29 3.72
N MET A 144 -12.06 2.25 4.68
CA MET A 144 -11.74 2.22 6.10
C MET A 144 -12.48 1.06 6.77
N GLY A 145 -11.74 0.28 7.54
CA GLY A 145 -12.26 -0.89 8.24
C GLY A 145 -13.43 -0.53 9.16
N GLY A 146 -14.55 -1.25 9.00
CA GLY A 146 -15.77 -0.98 9.74
C GLY A 146 -16.66 0.14 9.18
N HIS A 147 -16.13 0.98 8.26
CA HIS A 147 -16.86 2.12 7.70
C HIS A 147 -17.13 2.00 6.18
N GLY A 148 -16.45 1.08 5.49
CA GLY A 148 -16.59 0.91 4.04
C GLY A 148 -15.79 1.93 3.23
N TRP A 149 -16.30 2.28 2.03
CA TRP A 149 -15.69 3.30 1.17
C TRP A 149 -16.05 4.69 1.70
N ILE A 150 -15.06 5.43 2.19
CA ILE A 150 -15.26 6.74 2.85
C ILE A 150 -14.85 7.94 2.01
N PHE A 151 -14.11 7.71 0.92
CA PHE A 151 -13.65 8.80 0.07
C PHE A 151 -13.34 8.32 -1.36
N GLN A 152 -13.59 9.18 -2.33
CA GLN A 152 -13.29 9.00 -3.75
C GLN A 152 -12.85 10.33 -4.37
N SER A 153 -11.90 10.27 -5.31
CA SER A 153 -11.49 11.42 -6.12
C SER A 153 -10.94 10.96 -7.46
N LYS A 154 -10.95 11.84 -8.46
CA LYS A 154 -10.13 11.65 -9.66
C LYS A 154 -8.65 11.63 -9.28
N ALA A 155 -7.87 10.83 -9.99
CA ALA A 155 -6.43 10.69 -9.82
C ALA A 155 -5.75 10.64 -11.19
N ASN A 156 -4.45 10.90 -11.23
CA ASN A 156 -3.63 10.66 -12.42
C ASN A 156 -2.59 9.60 -12.09
N THR A 157 -2.43 8.62 -12.95
CA THR A 157 -1.32 7.65 -12.87
C THR A 157 -0.19 8.00 -13.84
N GLY A 158 0.82 7.16 -13.91
CA GLY A 158 1.98 7.35 -14.79
C GLY A 158 1.65 7.07 -16.25
N VAL A 159 2.20 7.92 -17.13
CA VAL A 159 2.16 7.69 -18.57
C VAL A 159 2.79 6.36 -18.95
N MET A 160 2.35 5.76 -20.07
CA MET A 160 2.90 4.51 -20.59
C MET A 160 3.01 3.39 -19.54
N HIS A 161 2.02 3.27 -18.65
CA HIS A 161 1.98 2.29 -17.57
C HIS A 161 3.12 2.43 -16.54
N ALA A 162 3.66 3.64 -16.34
CA ALA A 162 4.71 3.91 -15.36
C ALA A 162 4.27 3.66 -13.90
N THR A 163 2.96 3.66 -13.62
CA THR A 163 2.39 3.14 -12.36
C THR A 163 1.96 1.70 -12.61
N PRO A 164 2.70 0.68 -12.13
CA PRO A 164 2.35 -0.73 -12.36
C PRO A 164 1.11 -1.13 -11.57
N ASP A 165 0.46 -2.21 -12.02
CA ASP A 165 -0.58 -2.87 -11.24
C ASP A 165 0.06 -3.71 -10.12
N GLY A 166 -0.59 -3.71 -8.95
CA GLY A 166 -0.10 -4.43 -7.78
C GLY A 166 -0.56 -3.81 -6.48
N THR A 167 -0.06 -4.33 -5.37
CA THR A 167 -0.34 -3.82 -4.02
C THR A 167 0.96 -3.65 -3.25
N TRP A 168 1.13 -2.47 -2.64
CA TRP A 168 2.28 -2.13 -1.82
C TRP A 168 1.83 -1.34 -0.60
N PRO A 169 2.44 -1.56 0.57
CA PRO A 169 2.16 -0.74 1.75
C PRO A 169 2.86 0.63 1.67
N VAL A 170 2.24 1.64 2.25
CA VAL A 170 2.90 2.94 2.47
C VAL A 170 4.06 2.77 3.43
N TYR A 171 5.28 3.08 2.97
CA TYR A 171 6.50 2.89 3.75
C TYR A 171 7.17 4.20 4.22
N ALA A 172 6.84 5.32 3.59
CA ALA A 172 7.35 6.64 4.01
C ALA A 172 6.30 7.72 3.75
N ARG A 173 6.31 8.75 4.58
CA ARG A 173 5.33 9.85 4.51
C ARG A 173 6.00 11.18 4.80
N ASP A 174 5.74 12.16 3.93
CA ASP A 174 6.23 13.52 4.07
C ASP A 174 5.10 14.53 3.85
N THR A 175 5.05 15.56 4.66
CA THR A 175 4.12 16.68 4.44
C THR A 175 4.54 17.53 3.25
N HIS A 176 5.84 17.61 3.00
CA HIS A 176 6.46 18.41 1.96
C HIS A 176 7.85 17.85 1.62
N THR A 177 8.14 17.70 0.32
CA THR A 177 9.44 17.23 -0.19
C THR A 177 9.69 17.76 -1.59
N ALA A 178 10.93 17.62 -2.08
CA ALA A 178 11.27 17.76 -3.49
C ALA A 178 11.26 16.38 -4.17
N MET A 179 10.84 16.35 -5.44
CA MET A 179 10.96 15.15 -6.29
C MET A 179 11.77 15.49 -7.53
N ILE A 180 12.87 14.78 -7.68
CA ILE A 180 13.76 14.90 -8.86
C ILE A 180 13.68 13.59 -9.64
N GLY A 181 13.55 13.70 -10.95
CA GLY A 181 13.43 12.51 -11.78
C GLY A 181 13.52 12.77 -13.28
N ARG A 182 13.02 11.79 -14.02
CA ARG A 182 13.00 11.84 -15.48
C ARG A 182 11.60 11.47 -15.97
N PHE A 183 11.01 12.36 -16.76
CA PHE A 183 9.74 12.12 -17.40
C PHE A 183 9.95 11.51 -18.80
N PRO A 184 9.34 10.37 -19.14
CA PRO A 184 9.48 9.75 -20.44
C PRO A 184 8.54 10.42 -21.46
N ILE A 185 9.10 11.10 -22.44
CA ILE A 185 8.37 11.71 -23.56
C ILE A 185 8.38 10.73 -24.73
N PRO A 186 7.22 10.27 -25.23
CA PRO A 186 7.14 9.39 -26.38
C PRO A 186 7.72 10.02 -27.63
N VAL A 187 8.52 9.28 -28.38
CA VAL A 187 9.12 9.71 -29.62
C VAL A 187 8.69 8.80 -30.77
N PRO A 188 8.24 9.34 -31.92
CA PRO A 188 7.90 8.54 -33.08
C PRO A 188 9.11 7.72 -33.56
N LYS A 189 8.89 6.44 -33.88
CA LYS A 189 9.95 5.54 -34.39
C LYS A 189 10.65 6.11 -35.64
N ALA A 190 9.90 6.81 -36.50
CA ALA A 190 10.45 7.47 -37.68
C ALA A 190 11.49 8.52 -37.30
N GLN A 191 11.26 9.33 -36.27
CA GLN A 191 12.19 10.33 -35.79
C GLN A 191 13.50 9.70 -35.30
N VAL A 192 13.40 8.61 -34.52
CA VAL A 192 14.59 7.86 -34.06
C VAL A 192 15.41 7.33 -35.24
N ARG A 193 14.73 6.73 -36.25
CA ARG A 193 15.39 6.22 -37.45
C ARG A 193 16.09 7.33 -38.25
N LEU A 194 15.46 8.48 -38.43
CA LEU A 194 16.06 9.63 -39.11
C LEU A 194 17.27 10.13 -38.36
N TYR A 195 17.23 10.24 -37.06
CA TYR A 195 18.36 10.64 -36.22
C TYR A 195 19.55 9.68 -36.39
N GLU A 196 19.30 8.37 -36.27
CA GLU A 196 20.36 7.36 -36.40
C GLU A 196 20.95 7.32 -37.81
N ALA A 197 20.12 7.47 -38.84
CA ALA A 197 20.58 7.55 -40.23
C ALA A 197 21.47 8.80 -40.49
N ALA A 198 21.04 9.96 -40.00
CA ALA A 198 21.80 11.18 -40.12
C ALA A 198 23.12 11.12 -39.35
N LYS A 199 23.12 10.56 -38.16
CA LYS A 199 24.31 10.30 -37.35
C LYS A 199 25.28 9.37 -38.06
N SER A 200 24.79 8.28 -38.66
CA SER A 200 25.61 7.33 -39.43
C SER A 200 26.19 7.95 -40.72
N ALA A 201 25.48 8.92 -41.29
CA ALA A 201 25.94 9.67 -42.47
C ALA A 201 26.97 10.79 -42.14
N GLY A 202 27.34 10.94 -40.86
CA GLY A 202 28.36 11.90 -40.41
C GLY A 202 27.86 13.33 -40.24
N TYR A 203 26.54 13.57 -40.20
CA TYR A 203 26.02 14.90 -39.92
C TYR A 203 26.32 15.31 -38.49
N ALA A 204 26.73 16.56 -38.27
CA ALA A 204 26.88 17.16 -36.96
C ALA A 204 25.49 17.37 -36.33
N LEU A 205 25.10 16.49 -35.43
CA LEU A 205 23.81 16.53 -34.74
C LEU A 205 23.97 16.91 -33.27
N GLN A 206 22.99 17.61 -32.74
CA GLN A 206 22.88 17.77 -31.29
C GLN A 206 22.75 16.37 -30.68
N SER A 207 23.50 16.09 -29.61
CA SER A 207 23.43 14.80 -28.92
C SER A 207 22.05 14.60 -28.29
N VAL A 208 21.30 13.63 -28.80
CA VAL A 208 20.01 13.22 -28.26
C VAL A 208 20.10 11.76 -27.85
N HIS A 209 19.67 11.47 -26.64
CA HIS A 209 19.62 10.10 -26.14
C HIS A 209 18.18 9.56 -26.19
N TYR A 210 17.93 8.61 -27.09
CA TYR A 210 16.68 7.87 -27.16
C TYR A 210 16.82 6.56 -26.39
N ALA A 211 15.80 6.22 -25.61
CA ALA A 211 15.74 4.99 -24.85
C ALA A 211 14.48 4.16 -25.18
N ARG A 212 14.49 2.90 -24.82
CA ARG A 212 13.29 2.07 -24.84
C ARG A 212 12.66 2.07 -23.46
N TYR A 213 11.36 2.40 -23.41
CA TYR A 213 10.55 2.33 -22.22
C TYR A 213 9.31 1.51 -22.54
N HIS A 214 9.18 0.33 -21.93
CA HIS A 214 8.24 -0.69 -22.38
C HIS A 214 8.37 -0.93 -23.89
N HIS A 215 7.31 -0.69 -24.67
CA HIS A 215 7.33 -0.88 -26.13
C HIS A 215 7.52 0.42 -26.93
N HIS A 216 7.73 1.57 -26.23
CA HIS A 216 7.84 2.89 -26.83
C HIS A 216 9.29 3.38 -26.90
N TRP A 217 9.59 4.16 -27.92
CA TRP A 217 10.78 5.00 -27.92
C TRP A 217 10.48 6.26 -27.13
N VAL A 218 11.39 6.65 -26.25
CA VAL A 218 11.25 7.84 -25.41
C VAL A 218 12.52 8.66 -25.41
N GLN A 219 12.35 9.96 -25.18
CA GLN A 219 13.38 10.88 -24.73
C GLN A 219 13.03 11.26 -23.29
N TYR A 220 13.99 11.20 -22.38
CA TYR A 220 13.75 11.58 -21.00
C TYR A 220 13.97 13.09 -20.82
N GLN A 221 13.00 13.75 -20.23
CA GLN A 221 13.10 15.11 -19.73
C GLN A 221 13.34 15.07 -18.23
N HIS A 222 14.38 15.75 -17.75
CA HIS A 222 14.60 15.92 -16.32
C HIS A 222 13.56 16.87 -15.74
N TYR A 223 13.11 16.58 -14.54
CA TYR A 223 12.30 17.47 -13.73
C TYR A 223 12.88 17.57 -12.31
N ASP A 224 12.66 18.73 -11.69
CA ASP A 224 12.98 19.03 -10.30
C ASP A 224 11.78 19.82 -9.75
N ASP A 225 10.93 19.12 -9.00
CA ASP A 225 9.71 19.65 -8.42
C ASP A 225 9.94 19.87 -6.92
N PRO A 226 10.23 21.10 -6.47
CA PRO A 226 10.67 21.37 -5.11
C PRO A 226 9.51 21.39 -4.09
N ASP A 227 8.25 21.49 -4.50
CA ASP A 227 7.09 21.66 -3.64
C ASP A 227 6.04 20.56 -3.83
N ILE A 228 6.42 19.33 -3.56
CA ILE A 228 5.48 18.20 -3.55
C ILE A 228 4.93 18.02 -2.14
N ARG A 229 3.60 17.97 -2.00
CA ARG A 229 2.92 17.98 -0.69
C ARG A 229 2.08 16.75 -0.45
N TRP A 230 1.95 16.38 0.85
CA TRP A 230 1.15 15.26 1.33
C TRP A 230 1.51 13.94 0.69
N VAL A 231 2.79 13.62 0.77
CA VAL A 231 3.42 12.51 0.06
C VAL A 231 3.32 11.23 0.87
N ASN A 232 2.85 10.16 0.23
CA ASN A 232 2.78 8.82 0.78
C ASN A 232 3.46 7.86 -0.20
N TYR A 233 4.71 7.50 0.07
CA TYR A 233 5.50 6.60 -0.76
C TYR A 233 5.05 5.15 -0.57
N PHE A 234 4.84 4.41 -1.68
CA PHE A 234 4.38 3.02 -1.64
C PHE A 234 5.21 2.05 -2.50
N ASP A 235 5.81 2.50 -3.60
CA ASP A 235 6.59 1.63 -4.48
C ASP A 235 7.81 2.36 -5.09
N ARG A 236 9.02 2.01 -4.68
CA ARG A 236 10.30 2.46 -5.30
C ARG A 236 10.36 3.96 -5.62
N GLY A 237 9.92 4.80 -4.69
CA GLY A 237 9.84 6.25 -4.88
C GLY A 237 8.54 6.73 -5.53
N ARG A 238 7.64 5.84 -5.97
CA ARG A 238 6.28 6.23 -6.35
C ARG A 238 5.46 6.54 -5.11
N ALA A 239 4.68 7.61 -5.22
CA ALA A 239 3.87 8.09 -4.11
C ALA A 239 2.46 8.50 -4.54
N VAL A 240 1.55 8.53 -3.58
CA VAL A 240 0.28 9.25 -3.67
C VAL A 240 0.52 10.64 -3.10
N HIS A 241 0.29 11.70 -3.88
CA HIS A 241 0.59 13.07 -3.47
C HIS A 241 -0.22 14.13 -4.22
N PHE A 242 -0.17 15.38 -3.76
CA PHE A 242 -0.67 16.52 -4.52
C PHE A 242 0.32 16.91 -5.62
N TYR A 243 -0.21 17.16 -6.81
CA TYR A 243 0.49 17.87 -7.88
C TYR A 243 -0.52 18.75 -8.66
N PRO A 244 -0.19 20.02 -8.95
CA PRO A 244 -1.13 20.92 -9.65
C PRO A 244 -1.27 20.50 -11.12
N ARG A 245 -2.50 20.21 -11.53
CA ARG A 245 -2.87 19.88 -12.91
C ARG A 245 -4.12 20.65 -13.30
N ALA A 246 -4.27 20.96 -14.59
CA ALA A 246 -5.48 21.58 -15.13
C ALA A 246 -6.70 20.65 -15.04
N SER A 247 -6.45 19.33 -15.09
CA SER A 247 -7.49 18.30 -14.98
C SER A 247 -6.89 16.98 -14.46
N TYR A 248 -7.77 16.11 -13.94
CA TYR A 248 -7.41 14.80 -13.40
C TYR A 248 -8.30 13.71 -14.00
N GLY A 249 -7.86 12.46 -13.91
CA GLY A 249 -8.59 11.28 -14.35
C GLY A 249 -7.93 10.55 -15.53
N PHE A 250 -6.64 10.78 -15.79
CA PHE A 250 -5.90 10.13 -16.88
C PHE A 250 -4.38 10.15 -16.60
N PRO A 251 -3.58 9.29 -17.29
CA PRO A 251 -2.15 9.21 -17.06
C PRO A 251 -1.44 10.53 -17.40
N GLN A 252 -0.71 11.10 -16.45
CA GLN A 252 0.04 12.36 -16.62
C GLN A 252 1.37 12.39 -15.87
N SER A 253 1.60 11.49 -14.91
CA SER A 253 2.80 11.49 -14.07
C SER A 253 3.95 10.66 -14.65
N ALA A 254 5.11 10.73 -14.02
CA ALA A 254 6.23 9.83 -14.30
C ALA A 254 6.10 8.46 -13.60
N GLY A 255 5.01 8.24 -12.84
CA GLY A 255 4.74 6.98 -12.14
C GLY A 255 4.02 7.15 -10.81
N CYS A 256 3.96 8.34 -10.25
CA CYS A 256 3.19 8.64 -9.04
C CYS A 256 1.67 8.65 -9.30
N VAL A 257 0.90 8.62 -8.22
CA VAL A 257 -0.55 8.86 -8.21
C VAL A 257 -0.78 10.29 -7.76
N GLU A 258 -1.04 11.18 -8.71
CA GLU A 258 -1.24 12.61 -8.46
C GLU A 258 -2.70 12.92 -8.18
N LEU A 259 -2.94 13.77 -7.20
CA LEU A 259 -4.28 14.14 -6.73
C LEU A 259 -4.51 15.66 -6.74
N PRO A 260 -5.78 16.11 -6.84
CA PRO A 260 -6.16 17.46 -6.49
C PRO A 260 -5.77 17.81 -5.06
N LYS A 261 -5.51 19.08 -4.78
CA LYS A 261 -5.01 19.58 -3.49
C LYS A 261 -5.84 19.10 -2.29
N SER A 262 -7.16 19.26 -2.34
CA SER A 262 -8.06 18.83 -1.26
C SER A 262 -8.10 17.33 -1.07
N ALA A 263 -8.03 16.56 -2.17
CA ALA A 263 -8.00 15.10 -2.13
C ALA A 263 -6.72 14.56 -1.50
N ALA A 264 -5.56 15.08 -1.93
CA ALA A 264 -4.27 14.68 -1.39
C ALA A 264 -4.16 14.98 0.12
N HIS A 265 -4.60 16.17 0.55
CA HIS A 265 -4.64 16.54 1.96
C HIS A 265 -5.52 15.58 2.77
N LYS A 266 -6.72 15.26 2.25
CA LYS A 266 -7.66 14.36 2.92
C LYS A 266 -7.12 12.93 3.01
N ILE A 267 -6.54 12.41 1.91
CA ILE A 267 -5.90 11.08 1.89
C ILE A 267 -4.76 11.06 2.91
N TYR A 268 -3.86 12.05 2.88
CA TYR A 268 -2.73 12.13 3.80
C TYR A 268 -3.16 12.12 5.27
N ALA A 269 -4.28 12.80 5.58
CA ALA A 269 -4.81 12.88 6.93
C ALA A 269 -5.46 11.57 7.42
N LEU A 270 -6.01 10.76 6.50
CA LEU A 270 -6.81 9.57 6.84
C LEU A 270 -6.03 8.27 6.79
N ILE A 271 -4.87 8.24 6.14
CA ILE A 271 -4.04 7.04 6.05
C ILE A 271 -2.81 7.15 6.93
N HIS A 272 -2.13 6.03 7.12
CA HIS A 272 -0.95 5.91 7.97
C HIS A 272 0.13 5.06 7.29
N TYR A 273 1.25 4.86 7.95
CA TYR A 273 2.22 3.87 7.52
C TYR A 273 1.54 2.51 7.39
N GLY A 274 1.99 1.73 6.43
CA GLY A 274 1.46 0.40 6.21
C GLY A 274 0.09 0.33 5.51
N THR A 275 -0.61 1.46 5.27
CA THR A 275 -1.83 1.45 4.45
C THR A 275 -1.53 0.82 3.09
N PRO A 276 -2.19 -0.30 2.71
CA PRO A 276 -2.03 -0.89 1.39
C PRO A 276 -2.52 0.06 0.30
N VAL A 277 -1.72 0.24 -0.74
CA VAL A 277 -2.07 0.94 -1.98
C VAL A 277 -2.14 -0.08 -3.09
N THR A 278 -3.34 -0.37 -3.56
CA THR A 278 -3.57 -1.24 -4.70
C THR A 278 -3.80 -0.40 -5.95
N VAL A 279 -3.04 -0.67 -6.99
CA VAL A 279 -3.22 -0.09 -8.31
C VAL A 279 -3.74 -1.18 -9.23
N SER A 280 -4.87 -0.94 -9.90
CA SER A 280 -5.49 -1.89 -10.82
C SER A 280 -5.82 -1.24 -12.15
N HIS A 281 -5.53 -1.96 -13.24
CA HIS A 281 -5.89 -1.50 -14.58
C HIS A 281 -7.41 -1.43 -14.76
N SER A 282 -8.15 -2.31 -14.13
CA SER A 282 -9.61 -2.39 -14.27
C SER A 282 -10.28 -2.55 -12.92
N ALA A 283 -11.37 -1.81 -12.74
CA ALA A 283 -12.27 -2.03 -11.62
C ALA A 283 -13.04 -3.36 -11.75
N VAL A 284 -13.03 -3.96 -12.94
CA VAL A 284 -13.70 -5.21 -13.30
C VAL A 284 -12.68 -6.35 -13.37
N GLY A 285 -11.92 -6.54 -12.34
CA GLY A 285 -11.00 -7.66 -12.22
C GLY A 285 -11.46 -8.58 -11.10
N PRO A 286 -10.53 -9.24 -10.42
CA PRO A 286 -10.81 -9.87 -9.14
C PRO A 286 -11.23 -8.85 -8.06
N TRP A 287 -11.35 -7.57 -8.43
CA TRP A 287 -11.64 -6.41 -7.62
C TRP A 287 -13.10 -6.01 -7.78
N ASP A 288 -13.84 -5.98 -6.68
CA ASP A 288 -15.17 -5.41 -6.70
C ASP A 288 -15.04 -3.90 -6.94
N PRO A 289 -15.64 -3.35 -8.01
CA PRO A 289 -15.60 -1.92 -8.22
C PRO A 289 -16.28 -1.22 -7.04
N PRO A 290 -15.81 -0.02 -6.67
CA PRO A 290 -16.58 0.85 -5.78
C PRO A 290 -17.96 1.04 -6.38
N GLY A 291 -19.03 0.61 -5.67
CA GLY A 291 -20.38 0.58 -6.23
C GLY A 291 -20.90 -0.80 -6.61
N SER A 292 -20.10 -1.86 -6.48
CA SER A 292 -20.60 -3.23 -6.58
C SER A 292 -21.47 -3.61 -5.38
N ALA A 293 -22.03 -4.82 -5.40
CA ALA A 293 -22.97 -5.35 -4.38
C ALA A 293 -22.57 -5.12 -2.91
N TYR A 294 -21.33 -4.74 -2.65
CA TYR A 294 -20.88 -4.33 -1.31
C TYR A 294 -21.47 -2.98 -0.86
N LEU A 295 -21.76 -2.08 -1.83
CA LEU A 295 -22.46 -0.80 -1.57
C LEU A 295 -23.98 -0.95 -1.66
N ASP A 296 -24.48 -2.04 -2.27
CA ASP A 296 -25.90 -2.34 -2.43
C ASP A 296 -26.57 -2.89 -1.15
N ALA A 297 -25.79 -3.22 -0.11
CA ALA A 297 -26.39 -3.32 1.21
C ALA A 297 -26.96 -1.94 1.56
N PRO A 298 -28.27 -1.79 1.89
CA PRO A 298 -28.89 -0.52 2.10
C PRO A 298 -28.23 0.20 3.27
N GLN A 299 -27.13 0.84 3.01
CA GLN A 299 -26.59 1.86 3.86
C GLN A 299 -27.46 3.08 3.65
N LYS A 300 -28.48 3.23 4.49
CA LYS A 300 -28.97 4.56 4.78
C LYS A 300 -27.72 5.39 5.01
N SER A 301 -27.43 6.24 4.06
CA SER A 301 -26.29 7.13 4.07
C SER A 301 -26.31 7.96 5.35
N GLN A 302 -25.66 7.51 6.39
CA GLN A 302 -25.17 8.40 7.41
C GLN A 302 -24.00 9.13 6.76
N GLN A 303 -24.27 10.34 6.27
CA GLN A 303 -23.19 11.28 5.98
C GLN A 303 -22.44 11.52 7.29
N LEU A 304 -21.36 10.79 7.48
CA LEU A 304 -20.40 11.08 8.54
C LEU A 304 -19.74 12.42 8.21
N HIS A 305 -20.20 13.47 8.85
CA HIS A 305 -19.47 14.73 8.92
C HIS A 305 -18.27 14.51 9.86
N LEU A 306 -17.13 14.15 9.27
CA LEU A 306 -15.86 14.09 9.99
C LEU A 306 -15.40 15.55 10.21
N THR A 307 -15.54 16.02 11.44
CA THR A 307 -14.95 17.29 11.87
C THR A 307 -13.54 17.01 12.37
N TYR A 308 -12.54 17.63 11.73
CA TYR A 308 -11.14 17.53 12.12
C TYR A 308 -10.82 18.63 13.12
N GLN A 309 -10.32 18.27 14.29
CA GLN A 309 -9.63 19.22 15.17
C GLN A 309 -8.13 18.98 15.04
N GLU A 310 -7.40 20.00 14.60
CA GLU A 310 -5.95 20.02 14.73
C GLU A 310 -5.59 20.17 16.21
N ILE A 311 -5.00 19.15 16.78
CA ILE A 311 -4.41 19.22 18.10
C ILE A 311 -2.95 19.63 17.93
N PRO A 312 -2.54 20.82 18.37
CA PRO A 312 -1.14 21.21 18.28
C PRO A 312 -0.28 20.33 19.20
N SER A 313 0.56 19.51 18.60
CA SER A 313 1.56 18.72 19.34
C SER A 313 2.68 19.61 19.81
N LYS A 314 2.88 19.69 21.12
CA LYS A 314 3.96 20.49 21.75
C LYS A 314 5.36 19.87 21.62
N SER A 315 5.52 18.74 20.96
CA SER A 315 6.82 18.09 20.84
C SER A 315 6.92 17.21 19.61
N SER A 316 7.51 17.73 18.58
CA SER A 316 7.97 17.10 17.33
C SER A 316 7.17 17.47 16.07
N PRO A 317 7.83 17.95 14.99
CA PRO A 317 7.16 18.37 13.77
C PRO A 317 6.75 17.23 12.82
N ARG A 318 6.69 15.96 13.28
CA ARG A 318 6.54 14.80 12.41
C ARG A 318 5.31 13.91 12.62
N SER A 319 4.40 14.25 13.54
CA SER A 319 3.19 13.44 13.71
C SER A 319 1.95 14.29 13.92
N VAL A 320 1.04 14.25 12.93
CA VAL A 320 -0.32 14.74 13.09
C VAL A 320 -1.15 13.56 13.58
N HIS A 321 -1.53 13.58 14.87
CA HIS A 321 -2.50 12.62 15.40
C HIS A 321 -3.90 13.16 15.17
N LEU A 322 -4.72 12.42 14.42
CA LEU A 322 -6.13 12.70 14.22
C LEU A 322 -6.96 11.79 15.11
N GLN A 323 -7.78 12.39 15.96
CA GLN A 323 -8.75 11.67 16.76
C GLN A 323 -10.12 11.72 16.04
N LEU A 324 -10.67 10.57 15.74
CA LEU A 324 -12.02 10.43 15.21
C LEU A 324 -13.02 10.75 16.33
N VAL A 325 -13.78 11.83 16.18
CA VAL A 325 -14.89 12.16 17.07
C VAL A 325 -16.18 11.83 16.33
N GLU A 326 -16.88 10.83 16.83
CA GLU A 326 -18.20 10.43 16.33
C GLU A 326 -19.25 11.38 16.92
N THR A 327 -19.73 12.34 16.13
CA THR A 327 -20.86 13.18 16.53
C THR A 327 -22.16 12.59 16.01
N ALA A 328 -22.92 11.99 16.90
CA ALA A 328 -24.27 11.56 16.61
C ALA A 328 -25.18 12.79 16.37
N VAL A 329 -25.67 12.96 15.16
CA VAL A 329 -26.67 13.98 14.85
C VAL A 329 -28.02 13.53 15.39
N LYS A 330 -28.52 14.22 16.45
CA LYS A 330 -29.90 14.08 16.91
C LYS A 330 -30.86 14.53 15.81
N ARG A 331 -31.84 13.69 15.47
CA ARG A 331 -32.95 14.06 14.58
C ARG A 331 -33.80 15.15 15.25
N PRO A 332 -34.28 16.14 14.50
CA PRO A 332 -35.37 16.96 14.98
C PRO A 332 -36.64 16.10 15.02
N THR A 333 -37.28 16.06 16.16
CA THR A 333 -38.65 15.55 16.34
C THR A 333 -39.62 16.56 15.75
N SER A 334 -40.36 16.16 14.74
CA SER A 334 -41.60 16.77 14.34
C SER A 334 -42.76 15.87 14.63
#